data_2666336a8058976af1f3b07ef6c4b79d
#
_entry.id   2666336a8058976af1f3b07ef6c4b79d
#
_cell.length_a   1.000
_cell.length_b   1.000
_cell.length_c   1.000
_cell.angle_alpha   90.00
_cell.angle_beta   90.00
_cell.angle_gamma   90.00
#
_symmetry.space_group_name_H-M   'P 1'
#
loop_
_entity.id
_entity.type
_entity.pdbx_description
1 polymer ?
#
loop_
_entity_poly.entity_id
_entity_poly.type
_entity_poly.pdbx_seq_one_letter_code
_entity_poly.pdbx_strand_id
1 'polypeptide(L)'
;MDEKRASGRYYTRGNPFQLEPFQTWAEASHLEQQVALEPFAGAKDIPQLIHSADLQCRDWVFFDIKPGAKGIVQRDTLADFPIGFNVCITNPPWLARNSATRRGLPFPEATQHDDLYKYALEQCLKHCRWVAAIIPEAFIRSGLFLGRLRDFISLVPKTESRTTEADKTRDTAYMFEDTEHPVGLALFAPHVTPDVRVWRNNQFLGGLNELRRHLPRPSTNRSIVFNDPDGNLGLIAIDNTVSASIRFCPVAELKDYPIRVHCRSITKIGVPWDVDIEMLNDRLATIRRETHDVFLTAFKGIRRDGHYRRRLDWALSRAIVDEE
;
A
#
# COMPACT_ATOMS: atom_id res chain seq x y z
N MET A 1 -2.74 -23.26 -8.18
CA MET A 1 -2.57 -21.96 -7.46
C MET A 1 -1.52 -22.22 -6.41
N ASP A 2 -0.42 -21.46 -6.40
CA ASP A 2 0.73 -21.73 -5.53
C ASP A 2 0.30 -21.61 -4.06
N GLU A 3 0.61 -22.63 -3.24
CA GLU A 3 0.25 -22.71 -1.81
C GLU A 3 0.80 -21.49 -1.01
N LYS A 4 1.91 -20.91 -1.49
CA LYS A 4 2.53 -19.71 -0.94
C LYS A 4 1.65 -18.46 -1.07
N ARG A 5 1.06 -18.23 -2.25
CA ARG A 5 0.11 -17.13 -2.48
C ARG A 5 -1.18 -17.30 -1.67
N ALA A 6 -1.59 -18.54 -1.41
CA ALA A 6 -2.75 -18.83 -0.60
C ALA A 6 -2.57 -18.41 0.86
N SER A 7 -1.34 -18.49 1.39
CA SER A 7 -0.98 -18.15 2.79
C SER A 7 -0.48 -16.70 2.98
N GLY A 8 -0.46 -15.87 1.92
CA GLY A 8 -0.01 -14.47 2.01
C GLY A 8 1.50 -14.28 2.15
N ARG A 9 2.30 -15.26 1.72
CA ARG A 9 3.77 -15.22 1.78
C ARG A 9 4.34 -14.70 0.47
N TYR A 10 5.11 -13.61 0.55
CA TYR A 10 5.72 -12.95 -0.60
C TYR A 10 7.22 -12.75 -0.36
N TYR A 11 8.05 -12.99 -1.40
CA TYR A 11 9.49 -12.82 -1.34
C TYR A 11 9.92 -11.51 -1.99
N THR A 12 10.81 -10.78 -1.32
CA THR A 12 11.28 -9.45 -1.73
C THR A 12 12.41 -9.57 -2.77
N ARG A 13 12.33 -8.86 -3.89
CA ARG A 13 13.38 -8.78 -4.91
C ARG A 13 14.28 -7.55 -4.75
N GLY A 14 13.70 -6.39 -4.47
CA GLY A 14 14.46 -5.16 -4.20
C GLY A 14 14.94 -5.09 -2.76
N ASN A 15 15.85 -4.16 -2.45
CA ASN A 15 16.26 -3.90 -1.08
C ASN A 15 15.71 -2.56 -0.57
N PRO A 16 14.57 -2.55 0.14
CA PRO A 16 13.99 -1.31 0.66
C PRO A 16 14.79 -0.69 1.82
N PHE A 17 15.71 -1.46 2.41
CA PHE A 17 16.51 -1.04 3.56
C PHE A 17 17.71 -0.18 3.17
N GLN A 18 18.04 -0.07 1.87
CA GLN A 18 19.02 0.88 1.33
C GLN A 18 18.48 2.31 1.21
N LEU A 19 17.19 2.52 1.41
CA LEU A 19 16.57 3.83 1.26
C LEU A 19 16.92 4.73 2.45
N GLU A 20 17.18 6.02 2.15
CA GLU A 20 17.56 7.03 3.15
C GLU A 20 16.62 7.10 4.37
N PRO A 21 15.28 7.06 4.20
CA PRO A 21 14.39 7.09 5.37
C PRO A 21 14.57 5.91 6.30
N PHE A 22 14.90 4.71 5.76
CA PHE A 22 15.19 3.55 6.59
C PHE A 22 16.54 3.67 7.29
N GLN A 23 17.57 4.16 6.62
CA GLN A 23 18.89 4.41 7.23
C GLN A 23 18.75 5.34 8.44
N THR A 24 18.06 6.45 8.27
CA THR A 24 17.76 7.40 9.34
C THR A 24 16.94 6.77 10.49
N TRP A 25 16.03 5.85 10.18
CA TRP A 25 15.27 5.11 11.19
C TRP A 25 16.16 4.10 11.94
N ALA A 26 17.06 3.42 11.23
CA ALA A 26 18.01 2.47 11.80
C ALA A 26 18.99 3.16 12.78
N GLU A 27 19.51 4.32 12.42
CA GLU A 27 20.32 5.17 13.31
C GLU A 27 19.54 5.58 14.56
N ALA A 28 18.33 6.13 14.39
CA ALA A 28 17.48 6.60 15.48
C ALA A 28 17.07 5.48 16.46
N SER A 29 16.93 4.25 15.96
CA SER A 29 16.63 3.06 16.76
C SER A 29 17.85 2.44 17.41
N HIS A 30 19.07 2.90 17.08
CA HIS A 30 20.35 2.28 17.44
C HIS A 30 20.36 0.80 17.05
N LEU A 31 19.99 0.50 15.78
CA LEU A 31 19.74 -0.84 15.29
C LEU A 31 20.91 -1.80 15.55
N GLU A 32 22.14 -1.33 15.37
CA GLU A 32 23.39 -2.10 15.60
C GLU A 32 23.54 -2.66 17.02
N GLN A 33 22.88 -2.02 18.00
CA GLN A 33 22.92 -2.42 19.41
C GLN A 33 21.72 -3.30 19.80
N GLN A 34 20.75 -3.51 18.90
CA GLN A 34 19.51 -4.21 19.19
C GLN A 34 19.57 -5.69 18.84
N VAL A 35 18.85 -6.49 19.61
CA VAL A 35 18.38 -7.79 19.17
C VAL A 35 17.07 -7.57 18.42
N ALA A 36 17.07 -7.77 17.12
CA ALA A 36 15.91 -7.56 16.27
C ALA A 36 14.99 -8.79 16.26
N LEU A 37 13.68 -8.54 16.32
CA LEU A 37 12.64 -9.56 16.20
C LEU A 37 12.13 -9.61 14.77
N GLU A 38 12.05 -10.81 14.19
CA GLU A 38 11.28 -11.09 12.98
C GLU A 38 10.23 -12.17 13.28
N PRO A 39 8.96 -11.76 13.59
CA PRO A 39 7.93 -12.68 14.06
C PRO A 39 7.24 -13.47 12.95
N PHE A 40 7.55 -13.18 11.67
CA PHE A 40 7.00 -13.85 10.48
C PHE A 40 8.13 -14.13 9.48
N ALA A 41 9.15 -14.88 9.94
CA ALA A 41 10.46 -14.93 9.32
C ALA A 41 10.53 -15.65 7.95
N GLY A 42 9.55 -16.49 7.63
CA GLY A 42 9.49 -17.17 6.33
C GLY A 42 10.79 -17.88 5.96
N ALA A 43 11.53 -17.33 5.00
CA ALA A 43 12.82 -17.84 4.53
C ALA A 43 14.05 -17.11 5.16
N LYS A 44 13.84 -16.12 6.03
CA LYS A 44 14.90 -15.27 6.63
C LYS A 44 15.58 -14.34 5.62
N ASP A 45 14.81 -13.76 4.71
CA ASP A 45 15.37 -12.86 3.69
C ASP A 45 15.77 -11.48 4.27
N ILE A 46 15.05 -10.99 5.31
CA ILE A 46 15.26 -9.65 5.88
C ILE A 46 16.68 -9.44 6.40
N PRO A 47 17.31 -10.36 7.18
CA PRO A 47 18.69 -10.16 7.64
C PRO A 47 19.71 -9.99 6.51
N GLN A 48 19.53 -10.73 5.41
CA GLN A 48 20.42 -10.62 4.25
C GLN A 48 20.25 -9.26 3.54
N LEU A 49 19.01 -8.76 3.45
CA LEU A 49 18.73 -7.45 2.90
C LEU A 49 19.28 -6.33 3.78
N ILE A 50 19.17 -6.44 5.11
CA ILE A 50 19.78 -5.49 6.07
C ILE A 50 21.30 -5.48 5.91
N HIS A 51 21.92 -6.65 5.85
CA HIS A 51 23.37 -6.76 5.65
C HIS A 51 23.82 -6.17 4.30
N SER A 52 23.08 -6.41 3.22
CA SER A 52 23.37 -5.84 1.89
C SER A 52 23.08 -4.34 1.77
N ALA A 53 22.50 -3.74 2.81
CA ALA A 53 22.33 -2.30 2.99
C ALA A 53 23.43 -1.68 3.88
N ASP A 54 24.52 -2.40 4.14
CA ASP A 54 25.62 -2.03 5.04
C ASP A 54 25.15 -1.76 6.48
N LEU A 55 24.08 -2.42 6.89
CA LEU A 55 23.52 -2.35 8.23
C LEU A 55 23.62 -3.71 8.94
N GLN A 56 23.59 -3.67 10.26
CA GLN A 56 23.58 -4.88 11.07
C GLN A 56 22.77 -4.68 12.36
N CYS A 57 22.26 -5.78 12.90
CA CYS A 57 21.76 -5.86 14.26
C CYS A 57 22.79 -6.59 15.13
N ARG A 58 22.73 -6.37 16.45
CA ARG A 58 23.57 -7.15 17.38
C ARG A 58 23.27 -8.64 17.28
N ASP A 59 21.97 -9.00 17.15
CA ASP A 59 21.51 -10.37 16.96
C ASP A 59 20.07 -10.37 16.41
N TRP A 60 19.56 -11.54 16.01
CA TRP A 60 18.24 -11.76 15.50
C TRP A 60 17.52 -12.89 16.23
N VAL A 61 16.21 -12.72 16.46
CA VAL A 61 15.32 -13.79 16.91
C VAL A 61 14.19 -13.95 15.91
N PHE A 62 13.97 -15.21 15.48
CA PHE A 62 13.08 -15.56 14.38
C PHE A 62 11.97 -16.49 14.84
N PHE A 63 10.76 -16.15 14.48
CA PHE A 63 9.59 -17.01 14.63
C PHE A 63 8.83 -17.12 13.31
N ASP A 64 8.17 -18.24 13.10
CA ASP A 64 7.19 -18.41 12.02
C ASP A 64 6.26 -19.57 12.40
N ILE A 65 5.00 -19.49 11.98
CA ILE A 65 4.04 -20.60 12.16
C ILE A 65 4.44 -21.84 11.36
N LYS A 66 5.14 -21.63 10.22
CA LYS A 66 5.67 -22.67 9.33
C LYS A 66 7.10 -22.29 8.91
N PRO A 67 8.11 -22.62 9.72
CA PRO A 67 9.49 -22.27 9.46
C PRO A 67 9.97 -22.71 8.07
N GLY A 68 10.54 -21.78 7.30
CA GLY A 68 11.10 -22.02 5.97
C GLY A 68 12.63 -22.22 5.97
N ALA A 69 13.31 -21.94 7.09
CA ALA A 69 14.76 -22.06 7.21
C ALA A 69 15.19 -22.53 8.62
N LYS A 70 16.45 -22.99 8.75
CA LYS A 70 17.03 -23.35 10.05
C LYS A 70 17.15 -22.15 10.99
N GLY A 71 16.99 -22.39 12.30
CA GLY A 71 17.11 -21.38 13.33
C GLY A 71 15.90 -20.45 13.45
N ILE A 72 14.76 -20.84 12.86
CA ILE A 72 13.46 -20.24 13.10
C ILE A 72 12.71 -21.12 14.11
N VAL A 73 12.22 -20.50 15.18
CA VAL A 73 11.38 -21.19 16.16
C VAL A 73 9.95 -21.25 15.63
N GLN A 74 9.35 -22.45 15.62
CA GLN A 74 7.96 -22.60 15.22
C GLN A 74 7.04 -22.04 16.30
N ARG A 75 6.25 -21.02 15.95
CA ARG A 75 5.32 -20.34 16.86
C ARG A 75 4.24 -19.59 16.08
N ASP A 76 3.01 -19.69 16.54
CA ASP A 76 1.94 -18.78 16.09
C ASP A 76 2.05 -17.46 16.86
N THR A 77 2.77 -16.50 16.27
CA THR A 77 3.03 -15.19 16.88
C THR A 77 1.82 -14.26 16.89
N LEU A 78 0.75 -14.59 16.17
CA LEU A 78 -0.52 -13.86 16.26
C LEU A 78 -1.35 -14.31 17.46
N ALA A 79 -1.23 -15.56 17.87
CA ALA A 79 -1.88 -16.08 19.07
C ALA A 79 -1.07 -15.79 20.34
N ASP A 80 0.27 -15.87 20.25
CA ASP A 80 1.19 -15.69 21.36
C ASP A 80 2.42 -14.88 20.91
N PHE A 81 2.31 -13.55 21.01
CA PHE A 81 3.36 -12.65 20.51
C PHE A 81 4.59 -12.66 21.43
N PRO A 82 5.82 -12.79 20.88
CA PRO A 82 7.05 -12.74 21.67
C PRO A 82 7.29 -11.35 22.26
N ILE A 83 7.67 -11.29 23.52
CA ILE A 83 7.89 -10.07 24.29
C ILE A 83 9.38 -9.86 24.61
N GLY A 84 9.75 -8.65 25.02
CA GLY A 84 11.12 -8.32 25.45
C GLY A 84 12.02 -7.79 24.34
N PHE A 85 11.47 -7.51 23.16
CA PHE A 85 12.19 -6.92 22.03
C PHE A 85 11.88 -5.43 21.87
N ASN A 86 12.92 -4.63 21.63
CA ASN A 86 12.75 -3.21 21.38
C ASN A 86 12.51 -2.88 19.90
N VAL A 87 13.10 -3.68 19.01
CA VAL A 87 13.04 -3.49 17.56
C VAL A 87 12.41 -4.72 16.90
N CYS A 88 11.48 -4.47 15.98
CA CYS A 88 10.89 -5.48 15.11
C CYS A 88 11.04 -5.05 13.65
N ILE A 89 11.57 -5.92 12.78
CA ILE A 89 11.64 -5.71 11.33
C ILE A 89 11.00 -6.91 10.67
N THR A 90 9.97 -6.69 9.84
CA THR A 90 9.14 -7.81 9.39
C THR A 90 8.43 -7.55 8.07
N ASN A 91 8.05 -8.65 7.40
CA ASN A 91 7.07 -8.69 6.33
C ASN A 91 5.89 -9.57 6.81
N PRO A 92 4.85 -8.98 7.44
CA PRO A 92 3.75 -9.72 8.01
C PRO A 92 2.89 -10.40 6.92
N PRO A 93 2.11 -11.46 7.24
CA PRO A 93 1.25 -12.13 6.27
C PRO A 93 0.11 -11.21 5.80
N TRP A 94 -0.13 -11.13 4.48
CA TRP A 94 -1.18 -10.34 3.86
C TRP A 94 -2.36 -11.23 3.47
N LEU A 95 -3.40 -11.20 4.26
CA LEU A 95 -4.62 -11.98 4.02
C LEU A 95 -5.84 -11.18 4.45
N ALA A 96 -6.59 -10.68 3.46
CA ALA A 96 -7.84 -9.98 3.74
C ALA A 96 -8.90 -10.94 4.31
N ARG A 97 -9.66 -10.51 5.32
CA ARG A 97 -10.73 -11.30 5.99
C ARG A 97 -11.70 -11.92 4.99
N ASN A 98 -12.20 -11.13 4.03
CA ASN A 98 -13.09 -11.62 2.98
C ASN A 98 -12.45 -12.70 2.08
N SER A 99 -11.13 -12.65 1.89
CA SER A 99 -10.39 -13.66 1.14
C SER A 99 -10.20 -14.94 1.95
N ALA A 100 -9.93 -14.80 3.24
CA ALA A 100 -9.88 -15.92 4.17
C ALA A 100 -11.22 -16.67 4.20
N THR A 101 -12.33 -15.96 4.42
CA THR A 101 -13.69 -16.53 4.43
C THR A 101 -14.00 -17.28 3.14
N ARG A 102 -13.76 -16.69 1.96
CA ARG A 102 -14.01 -17.34 0.66
C ARG A 102 -13.18 -18.60 0.43
N ARG A 103 -12.03 -18.72 1.09
CA ARG A 103 -11.10 -19.83 0.93
C ARG A 103 -11.19 -20.85 2.07
N GLY A 104 -12.06 -20.62 3.07
CA GLY A 104 -12.14 -21.45 4.27
C GLY A 104 -10.85 -21.44 5.10
N LEU A 105 -10.07 -20.35 5.05
CA LEU A 105 -8.85 -20.19 5.82
C LEU A 105 -9.17 -19.59 7.20
N PRO A 106 -8.45 -19.98 8.26
CA PRO A 106 -8.62 -19.39 9.58
C PRO A 106 -8.24 -17.90 9.55
N PHE A 107 -9.01 -17.11 10.29
CA PHE A 107 -8.72 -15.71 10.54
C PHE A 107 -8.94 -15.44 12.04
N PRO A 108 -8.05 -14.72 12.74
CA PRO A 108 -8.17 -14.51 14.18
C PRO A 108 -9.51 -13.83 14.54
N GLU A 109 -10.25 -14.41 15.48
CA GLU A 109 -11.53 -13.86 15.94
C GLU A 109 -11.34 -12.62 16.82
N ALA A 110 -10.21 -12.57 17.54
CA ALA A 110 -9.89 -11.49 18.49
C ALA A 110 -9.62 -10.12 17.87
N THR A 111 -9.61 -10.01 16.52
CA THR A 111 -9.31 -8.76 15.84
C THR A 111 -10.50 -8.20 15.08
N GLN A 112 -10.64 -6.85 15.08
CA GLN A 112 -11.58 -6.10 14.25
C GLN A 112 -10.99 -5.70 12.89
N HIS A 113 -9.69 -5.94 12.65
CA HIS A 113 -9.06 -5.60 11.39
C HIS A 113 -9.58 -6.45 10.23
N ASP A 114 -9.64 -5.84 9.06
CA ASP A 114 -10.10 -6.43 7.80
C ASP A 114 -9.00 -7.19 7.04
N ASP A 115 -7.73 -7.05 7.50
CA ASP A 115 -6.58 -7.73 6.92
C ASP A 115 -5.60 -8.18 8.01
N LEU A 116 -4.98 -9.33 7.80
CA LEU A 116 -4.12 -9.98 8.79
C LEU A 116 -2.86 -9.16 9.10
N TYR A 117 -2.28 -8.47 8.10
CA TYR A 117 -1.11 -7.62 8.34
C TYR A 117 -1.40 -6.46 9.30
N LYS A 118 -2.63 -5.94 9.33
CA LYS A 118 -3.02 -4.88 10.25
C LYS A 118 -3.05 -5.37 11.69
N TYR A 119 -3.55 -6.58 11.91
CA TYR A 119 -3.51 -7.23 13.22
C TYR A 119 -2.08 -7.55 13.64
N ALA A 120 -1.27 -8.08 12.73
CA ALA A 120 0.16 -8.32 12.98
C ALA A 120 0.89 -7.03 13.38
N LEU A 121 0.64 -5.92 12.67
CA LEU A 121 1.19 -4.60 13.04
C LEU A 121 0.76 -4.15 14.43
N GLU A 122 -0.52 -4.33 14.78
CA GLU A 122 -1.03 -4.00 16.11
C GLU A 122 -0.23 -4.74 17.20
N GLN A 123 0.01 -6.06 17.01
CA GLN A 123 0.82 -6.85 17.94
C GLN A 123 2.27 -6.36 17.99
N CYS A 124 2.89 -6.11 16.84
CA CYS A 124 4.25 -5.55 16.80
C CYS A 124 4.34 -4.20 17.53
N LEU A 125 3.40 -3.30 17.29
CA LEU A 125 3.37 -1.96 17.89
C LEU A 125 3.05 -1.97 19.39
N LYS A 126 2.30 -2.96 19.86
CA LYS A 126 2.01 -3.15 21.29
C LYS A 126 3.25 -3.58 22.08
N HIS A 127 4.12 -4.39 21.46
CA HIS A 127 5.21 -5.05 22.18
C HIS A 127 6.61 -4.53 21.83
N CYS A 128 6.77 -3.80 20.68
CA CYS A 128 8.04 -3.25 20.25
C CYS A 128 7.97 -1.73 20.14
N ARG A 129 9.05 -1.04 20.53
CA ARG A 129 9.14 0.42 20.44
C ARG A 129 9.38 0.90 19.01
N TRP A 130 10.21 0.20 18.27
CA TRP A 130 10.57 0.49 16.90
C TRP A 130 10.09 -0.64 16.01
N VAL A 131 9.33 -0.33 14.98
CA VAL A 131 8.83 -1.33 14.03
C VAL A 131 9.07 -0.85 12.61
N ALA A 132 9.66 -1.70 11.79
CA ALA A 132 9.74 -1.52 10.35
C ALA A 132 9.00 -2.68 9.67
N ALA A 133 8.02 -2.36 8.84
CA ALA A 133 7.17 -3.39 8.23
C ALA A 133 6.97 -3.15 6.72
N ILE A 134 7.19 -4.20 5.93
CA ILE A 134 6.86 -4.22 4.51
C ILE A 134 5.39 -4.63 4.39
N ILE A 135 4.54 -3.72 3.93
CA ILE A 135 3.08 -3.88 3.93
C ILE A 135 2.47 -3.34 2.64
N PRO A 136 1.20 -3.69 2.32
CA PRO A 136 0.51 -3.11 1.17
C PRO A 136 0.50 -1.58 1.20
N GLU A 137 0.81 -0.92 0.07
CA GLU A 137 0.85 0.55 -0.03
C GLU A 137 -0.48 1.20 0.38
N ALA A 138 -1.60 0.50 0.20
CA ALA A 138 -2.92 0.98 0.59
C ALA A 138 -3.04 1.30 2.10
N PHE A 139 -2.11 0.84 2.93
CA PHE A 139 -2.08 1.09 4.37
C PHE A 139 -2.08 2.58 4.72
N ILE A 140 -1.33 3.43 3.98
CA ILE A 140 -1.23 4.87 4.27
C ILE A 140 -2.60 5.57 4.31
N ARG A 141 -3.57 5.03 3.57
CA ARG A 141 -4.93 5.56 3.51
C ARG A 141 -5.84 5.06 4.63
N SER A 142 -5.42 4.03 5.36
CA SER A 142 -6.25 3.43 6.42
C SER A 142 -6.44 4.34 7.64
N GLY A 143 -5.54 5.29 7.86
CA GLY A 143 -5.52 6.14 9.04
C GLY A 143 -5.09 5.42 10.32
N LEU A 144 -4.69 4.14 10.24
CA LEU A 144 -4.31 3.34 11.41
C LEU A 144 -2.89 3.69 11.89
N PHE A 145 -2.71 3.69 13.19
CA PHE A 145 -1.42 3.82 13.88
C PHE A 145 -0.62 5.08 13.54
N LEU A 146 -1.27 6.14 13.02
CA LEU A 146 -0.61 7.38 12.60
C LEU A 146 0.19 8.04 13.72
N GLY A 147 -0.25 7.94 14.97
CA GLY A 147 0.47 8.51 16.13
C GLY A 147 1.86 7.93 16.34
N ARG A 148 2.17 6.76 15.79
CA ARG A 148 3.48 6.11 15.86
C ARG A 148 4.17 5.99 14.50
N LEU A 149 3.44 6.18 13.39
CA LEU A 149 4.00 6.13 12.05
C LEU A 149 4.86 7.37 11.80
N ARG A 150 6.16 7.17 11.65
CA ARG A 150 7.13 8.23 11.39
C ARG A 150 7.29 8.51 9.89
N ASP A 151 7.54 7.44 9.13
CA ASP A 151 7.73 7.49 7.69
C ASP A 151 6.91 6.41 6.99
N PHE A 152 6.37 6.74 5.84
CA PHE A 152 5.78 5.76 4.93
C PHE A 152 6.41 5.91 3.54
N ILE A 153 7.02 4.85 3.03
CA ILE A 153 7.74 4.84 1.78
C ILE A 153 7.01 3.96 0.78
N SER A 154 6.44 4.54 -0.27
CA SER A 154 5.95 3.79 -1.43
C SER A 154 7.14 3.22 -2.20
N LEU A 155 7.20 1.89 -2.31
CA LEU A 155 8.28 1.17 -2.98
C LEU A 155 7.94 1.00 -4.46
N VAL A 156 8.54 1.83 -5.31
CA VAL A 156 8.34 1.76 -6.77
C VAL A 156 9.54 1.08 -7.40
N PRO A 157 9.33 0.09 -8.29
CA PRO A 157 10.41 -0.55 -9.02
C PRO A 157 11.26 0.46 -9.77
N LYS A 158 12.57 0.27 -9.80
CA LYS A 158 13.45 1.05 -10.67
C LYS A 158 13.13 0.65 -12.12
N THR A 159 12.66 1.59 -12.90
CA THR A 159 12.59 1.44 -14.36
C THR A 159 14.00 1.69 -14.86
N GLU A 160 14.74 0.66 -15.23
CA GLU A 160 15.96 0.86 -16.02
C GLU A 160 15.52 1.50 -17.34
N SER A 161 16.16 2.60 -17.70
CA SER A 161 15.90 3.30 -18.97
C SER A 161 16.26 2.33 -20.11
N ARG A 162 15.25 1.75 -20.74
CA ARG A 162 15.42 0.81 -21.85
C ARG A 162 15.85 1.56 -23.10
N THR A 163 17.08 1.33 -23.51
CA THR A 163 17.68 1.99 -24.68
C THR A 163 17.59 1.15 -25.96
N THR A 164 17.02 -0.07 -25.97
CA THR A 164 16.92 -0.89 -27.19
C THR A 164 15.61 -1.68 -27.29
N GLU A 165 15.08 -1.78 -28.52
CA GLU A 165 13.87 -2.54 -28.89
C GLU A 165 13.97 -4.06 -28.68
N ALA A 166 15.17 -4.62 -28.49
CA ALA A 166 15.39 -6.07 -28.39
C ALA A 166 15.03 -6.64 -27.00
N ASP A 167 14.80 -5.82 -26.00
CA ASP A 167 14.59 -6.24 -24.61
C ASP A 167 13.12 -6.27 -24.21
N LYS A 168 12.26 -6.77 -25.11
CA LYS A 168 10.81 -6.88 -24.91
C LYS A 168 10.39 -8.02 -23.97
N THR A 169 11.29 -8.75 -23.38
CA THR A 169 10.97 -9.68 -22.30
C THR A 169 10.70 -8.89 -21.03
N ARG A 170 9.49 -9.05 -20.52
CA ARG A 170 8.91 -8.39 -19.31
C ARG A 170 9.74 -8.61 -18.05
N ASP A 171 10.86 -7.93 -17.92
CA ASP A 171 11.57 -7.87 -16.66
C ASP A 171 11.27 -6.53 -15.96
N THR A 172 9.99 -6.28 -15.68
CA THR A 172 9.57 -5.30 -14.69
C THR A 172 9.94 -5.89 -13.34
N ALA A 173 11.04 -5.41 -12.76
CA ALA A 173 11.45 -5.82 -11.44
C ALA A 173 10.43 -5.33 -10.40
N TYR A 174 9.36 -6.08 -10.19
CA TYR A 174 8.46 -5.87 -9.04
C TYR A 174 9.24 -6.08 -7.74
N MET A 175 8.85 -5.39 -6.69
CA MET A 175 9.46 -5.56 -5.37
C MET A 175 9.36 -7.01 -4.87
N PHE A 176 8.36 -7.77 -5.33
CA PHE A 176 8.17 -9.19 -5.06
C PHE A 176 8.01 -10.00 -6.34
N GLU A 177 8.58 -11.19 -6.37
CA GLU A 177 8.44 -12.13 -7.52
C GLU A 177 6.99 -12.54 -7.77
N ASP A 178 6.23 -12.67 -6.70
CA ASP A 178 4.94 -13.35 -6.70
C ASP A 178 3.74 -12.41 -6.77
N THR A 179 3.94 -11.09 -6.71
CA THR A 179 2.84 -10.14 -6.72
C THR A 179 3.16 -8.83 -7.42
N GLU A 180 2.19 -8.35 -8.19
CA GLU A 180 2.18 -7.00 -8.78
C GLU A 180 1.53 -5.96 -7.84
N HIS A 181 1.22 -6.33 -6.60
CA HIS A 181 0.61 -5.41 -5.67
C HIS A 181 1.61 -4.35 -5.22
N PRO A 182 1.21 -3.06 -5.25
CA PRO A 182 2.01 -1.99 -4.70
C PRO A 182 2.26 -2.19 -3.19
N VAL A 183 3.51 -2.03 -2.80
CA VAL A 183 3.96 -2.19 -1.42
C VAL A 183 4.59 -0.92 -0.89
N GLY A 184 4.58 -0.78 0.42
CA GLY A 184 5.26 0.27 1.15
C GLY A 184 6.08 -0.29 2.29
N LEU A 185 7.08 0.48 2.72
CA LEU A 185 7.80 0.28 3.96
C LEU A 185 7.28 1.30 4.98
N ALA A 186 6.67 0.82 6.05
CA ALA A 186 6.17 1.63 7.14
C ALA A 186 7.17 1.61 8.31
N LEU A 187 7.60 2.78 8.74
CA LEU A 187 8.57 2.97 9.81
C LEU A 187 7.91 3.63 11.02
N PHE A 188 7.83 2.90 12.10
CA PHE A 188 7.20 3.36 13.34
C PHE A 188 8.26 3.67 14.40
N ALA A 189 8.00 4.72 15.19
CA ALA A 189 8.82 5.16 16.30
C ALA A 189 8.04 5.11 17.63
N PRO A 190 8.73 5.16 18.79
CA PRO A 190 8.06 5.12 20.10
C PRO A 190 7.31 6.39 20.44
N HIS A 191 7.59 7.49 19.77
CA HIS A 191 7.03 8.81 20.05
C HIS A 191 6.04 9.23 18.98
N VAL A 192 5.06 10.02 19.37
CA VAL A 192 4.12 10.66 18.44
C VAL A 192 4.90 11.59 17.51
N THR A 193 4.71 11.42 16.22
CA THR A 193 5.27 12.32 15.21
C THR A 193 4.27 13.45 14.92
N PRO A 194 4.71 14.68 14.70
CA PRO A 194 3.80 15.79 14.38
C PRO A 194 3.08 15.58 13.04
N ASP A 195 3.73 14.94 12.09
CA ASP A 195 3.14 14.48 10.83
C ASP A 195 3.91 13.27 10.31
N VAL A 196 3.24 12.44 9.50
CA VAL A 196 3.85 11.30 8.81
C VAL A 196 4.58 11.80 7.58
N ARG A 197 5.86 11.51 7.47
CA ARG A 197 6.63 11.82 6.26
C ARG A 197 6.34 10.78 5.20
N VAL A 198 5.91 11.23 4.03
CA VAL A 198 5.56 10.37 2.90
C VAL A 198 6.64 10.42 1.85
N TRP A 199 7.07 9.26 1.37
CA TRP A 199 8.16 9.09 0.43
C TRP A 199 7.78 8.20 -0.75
N ARG A 200 8.46 8.39 -1.86
CA ARG A 200 8.51 7.44 -2.97
C ARG A 200 9.97 7.05 -3.20
N ASN A 201 10.35 5.84 -2.78
CA ASN A 201 11.75 5.47 -2.61
C ASN A 201 12.49 6.56 -1.79
N ASN A 202 13.51 7.22 -2.35
CA ASN A 202 14.24 8.31 -1.69
C ASN A 202 13.65 9.71 -1.95
N GLN A 203 12.57 9.82 -2.72
CA GLN A 203 11.93 11.12 -3.00
C GLN A 203 10.96 11.46 -1.87
N PHE A 204 11.22 12.52 -1.12
CA PHE A 204 10.26 13.09 -0.18
C PHE A 204 9.10 13.74 -0.93
N LEU A 205 7.86 13.39 -0.58
CA LEU A 205 6.64 13.89 -1.22
C LEU A 205 5.94 14.97 -0.38
N GLY A 206 6.13 14.96 0.94
CA GLY A 206 5.49 15.88 1.87
C GLY A 206 5.03 15.22 3.15
N GLY A 207 4.48 16.00 4.07
CA GLY A 207 3.77 15.51 5.24
C GLY A 207 2.37 15.00 4.87
N LEU A 208 1.91 13.91 5.48
CA LEU A 208 0.60 13.31 5.16
C LEU A 208 -0.57 14.29 5.37
N ASN A 209 -0.51 15.10 6.44
CA ASN A 209 -1.54 16.10 6.70
C ASN A 209 -1.46 17.28 5.74
N GLU A 210 -0.26 17.67 5.31
CA GLU A 210 -0.05 18.66 4.26
C GLU A 210 -0.67 18.19 2.96
N LEU A 211 -0.32 16.99 2.50
CA LEU A 211 -0.87 16.38 1.28
C LEU A 211 -2.40 16.27 1.33
N ARG A 212 -2.99 15.98 2.50
CA ARG A 212 -4.45 15.89 2.68
C ARG A 212 -5.18 17.21 2.46
N ARG A 213 -4.52 18.35 2.62
CA ARG A 213 -5.15 19.66 2.40
C ARG A 213 -5.58 19.88 0.95
N HIS A 214 -4.99 19.15 0.01
CA HIS A 214 -5.31 19.21 -1.41
C HIS A 214 -6.52 18.34 -1.79
N LEU A 215 -7.01 17.50 -0.87
CA LEU A 215 -8.22 16.71 -1.12
C LEU A 215 -9.46 17.58 -1.07
N PRO A 216 -10.50 17.24 -1.86
CA PRO A 216 -11.79 17.91 -1.76
C PRO A 216 -12.39 17.69 -0.37
N ARG A 217 -13.04 18.71 0.13
CA ARG A 217 -13.81 18.60 1.38
C ARG A 217 -15.17 18.00 1.01
N PRO A 218 -15.55 16.86 1.62
CA PRO A 218 -16.89 16.33 1.38
C PRO A 218 -17.89 17.41 1.81
N SER A 219 -18.71 17.87 0.87
CA SER A 219 -19.88 18.66 1.18
C SER A 219 -20.98 17.70 1.64
N THR A 220 -21.96 18.22 2.32
CA THR A 220 -22.98 17.39 2.92
C THR A 220 -24.21 17.35 2.02
N ASN A 221 -24.68 16.19 1.64
CA ASN A 221 -26.07 15.90 1.21
C ASN A 221 -26.46 16.08 -0.26
N ARG A 222 -25.55 16.20 -1.22
CA ARG A 222 -25.96 16.11 -2.63
C ARG A 222 -26.26 14.64 -3.00
N SER A 223 -27.35 14.42 -3.75
CA SER A 223 -27.71 13.09 -4.24
C SER A 223 -26.80 12.69 -5.39
N ILE A 224 -25.77 11.87 -5.11
CA ILE A 224 -24.87 11.30 -6.11
C ILE A 224 -25.01 9.78 -6.05
N VAL A 225 -25.43 9.16 -7.15
CA VAL A 225 -25.71 7.72 -7.24
C VAL A 225 -24.69 7.07 -8.16
N PHE A 226 -23.92 6.10 -7.66
CA PHE A 226 -22.98 5.30 -8.45
C PHE A 226 -23.68 4.05 -9.02
N ASN A 227 -23.22 3.60 -10.19
CA ASN A 227 -23.84 2.53 -10.97
C ASN A 227 -25.31 2.81 -11.31
N ASP A 228 -25.63 4.06 -11.53
CA ASP A 228 -26.95 4.48 -11.97
C ASP A 228 -27.13 4.13 -13.47
N PRO A 229 -28.10 3.30 -13.85
CA PRO A 229 -28.35 2.97 -15.25
C PRO A 229 -28.65 4.21 -16.11
N ASP A 230 -29.32 5.21 -15.53
CA ASP A 230 -29.73 6.45 -16.15
C ASP A 230 -28.79 7.62 -15.85
N GLY A 231 -27.63 7.33 -15.22
CA GLY A 231 -26.65 8.34 -14.83
C GLY A 231 -26.16 9.17 -16.02
N ASN A 232 -25.98 10.46 -15.80
CA ASN A 232 -25.61 11.47 -16.79
C ASN A 232 -24.09 11.77 -16.84
N LEU A 233 -23.31 11.27 -15.89
CA LEU A 233 -21.85 11.42 -15.83
C LEU A 233 -21.16 10.06 -15.92
N GLY A 234 -20.16 9.92 -16.79
CA GLY A 234 -19.31 8.74 -16.91
C GLY A 234 -18.04 8.85 -16.07
N LEU A 235 -17.57 7.74 -15.51
CA LEU A 235 -16.29 7.65 -14.84
C LEU A 235 -15.49 6.42 -15.29
N ILE A 236 -14.28 6.64 -15.79
CA ILE A 236 -13.24 5.62 -15.97
C ILE A 236 -12.30 5.74 -14.78
N ALA A 237 -12.46 4.86 -13.80
CA ALA A 237 -11.87 4.99 -12.47
C ALA A 237 -10.50 4.33 -12.30
N ILE A 238 -9.95 3.68 -13.32
CA ILE A 238 -8.65 2.99 -13.24
C ILE A 238 -7.73 3.43 -14.37
N ASP A 239 -6.48 3.75 -14.02
CA ASP A 239 -5.44 4.00 -15.02
C ASP A 239 -5.27 2.80 -15.97
N ASN A 240 -5.05 3.08 -17.24
CA ASN A 240 -4.65 2.07 -18.21
C ASN A 240 -3.18 1.63 -17.98
N THR A 241 -2.62 0.84 -18.88
CA THR A 241 -1.23 0.35 -18.78
C THR A 241 -0.22 1.30 -19.43
N VAL A 242 -0.66 2.43 -19.98
CA VAL A 242 0.21 3.37 -20.71
C VAL A 242 0.54 4.57 -19.83
N SER A 243 -0.49 5.23 -19.30
CA SER A 243 -0.35 6.51 -18.59
C SER A 243 -1.43 6.71 -17.52
N ALA A 244 -1.38 7.82 -16.81
CA ALA A 244 -2.46 8.30 -15.98
C ALA A 244 -3.69 8.59 -16.87
N SER A 245 -4.76 7.84 -16.69
CA SER A 245 -5.94 7.88 -17.58
C SER A 245 -7.29 7.83 -16.88
N ILE A 246 -7.29 7.93 -15.55
CA ILE A 246 -8.52 8.12 -14.77
C ILE A 246 -9.15 9.43 -15.20
N ARG A 247 -10.45 9.40 -15.52
CA ARG A 247 -11.17 10.60 -15.92
C ARG A 247 -12.69 10.49 -15.77
N PHE A 248 -13.32 11.60 -15.60
CA PHE A 248 -14.75 11.77 -15.86
C PHE A 248 -14.95 11.98 -17.37
N CYS A 249 -16.08 11.54 -17.91
CA CYS A 249 -16.37 11.63 -19.34
C CYS A 249 -17.87 11.69 -19.61
N PRO A 250 -18.29 12.13 -20.81
CA PRO A 250 -19.66 11.97 -21.25
C PRO A 250 -20.08 10.50 -21.23
N VAL A 251 -21.32 10.20 -20.80
CA VAL A 251 -21.82 8.81 -20.75
C VAL A 251 -21.76 8.10 -22.10
N ALA A 252 -21.85 8.86 -23.19
CA ALA A 252 -21.74 8.32 -24.54
C ALA A 252 -20.41 7.63 -24.83
N GLU A 253 -19.32 8.02 -24.15
CA GLU A 253 -18.01 7.35 -24.28
C GLU A 253 -17.98 5.97 -23.61
N LEU A 254 -18.91 5.68 -22.70
CA LEU A 254 -18.93 4.42 -21.97
C LEU A 254 -19.66 3.29 -22.73
N LYS A 255 -20.31 3.56 -23.87
CA LYS A 255 -21.09 2.57 -24.63
C LYS A 255 -20.26 1.35 -25.10
N ASP A 256 -18.97 1.55 -25.31
CA ASP A 256 -18.07 0.48 -25.77
C ASP A 256 -17.49 -0.34 -24.61
N TYR A 257 -17.84 -0.01 -23.37
CA TYR A 257 -17.37 -0.71 -22.18
C TYR A 257 -18.49 -1.58 -21.59
N PRO A 258 -18.19 -2.84 -21.20
CA PRO A 258 -19.18 -3.66 -20.51
C PRO A 258 -19.37 -3.15 -19.08
N ILE A 259 -20.36 -2.29 -18.88
CA ILE A 259 -20.71 -1.81 -17.54
C ILE A 259 -21.47 -2.92 -16.81
N ARG A 260 -20.90 -3.41 -15.72
CA ARG A 260 -21.51 -4.43 -14.87
C ARG A 260 -22.07 -3.78 -13.61
N VAL A 261 -23.16 -4.30 -13.10
CA VAL A 261 -23.68 -3.95 -11.78
C VAL A 261 -22.56 -4.09 -10.73
N HIS A 262 -22.36 -3.09 -9.90
CA HIS A 262 -21.27 -2.97 -8.93
C HIS A 262 -19.86 -2.84 -9.54
N CYS A 263 -19.74 -2.47 -10.80
CA CYS A 263 -18.44 -2.17 -11.41
C CYS A 263 -17.80 -0.96 -10.71
N ARG A 264 -16.54 -1.14 -10.27
CA ARG A 264 -15.75 -0.07 -9.62
C ARG A 264 -14.67 0.51 -10.55
N SER A 265 -14.63 0.07 -11.78
CA SER A 265 -13.60 0.47 -12.75
C SER A 265 -14.15 1.44 -13.77
N ILE A 266 -15.38 1.21 -14.20
CA ILE A 266 -16.12 2.02 -15.16
C ILE A 266 -17.55 2.06 -14.67
N THR A 267 -18.11 3.26 -14.50
CA THR A 267 -19.44 3.42 -13.94
C THR A 267 -20.13 4.65 -14.52
N LYS A 268 -21.47 4.63 -14.55
CA LYS A 268 -22.28 5.83 -14.69
C LYS A 268 -22.60 6.37 -13.31
N ILE A 269 -22.61 7.68 -13.19
CA ILE A 269 -22.95 8.41 -11.98
C ILE A 269 -24.17 9.26 -12.29
N GLY A 270 -25.23 9.13 -11.50
CA GLY A 270 -26.39 9.98 -11.52
C GLY A 270 -26.17 11.19 -10.63
N VAL A 271 -26.26 12.39 -11.21
CA VAL A 271 -26.25 13.67 -10.49
C VAL A 271 -27.43 14.52 -10.96
N PRO A 272 -28.16 15.23 -10.06
CA PRO A 272 -29.37 15.97 -10.42
C PRO A 272 -29.09 17.39 -10.97
N TRP A 273 -27.86 17.67 -11.41
CA TRP A 273 -27.45 18.95 -12.01
C TRP A 273 -26.59 18.72 -13.25
N ASP A 274 -26.40 19.77 -14.04
CA ASP A 274 -25.47 19.78 -15.16
C ASP A 274 -24.03 19.83 -14.63
N VAL A 275 -23.16 18.98 -15.17
CA VAL A 275 -21.80 18.77 -14.69
C VAL A 275 -20.80 19.30 -15.70
N ASP A 276 -19.89 20.14 -15.24
CA ASP A 276 -18.71 20.55 -16.02
C ASP A 276 -17.61 19.46 -15.93
N ILE A 277 -17.57 18.59 -16.94
CA ILE A 277 -16.62 17.48 -17.01
C ILE A 277 -15.17 17.97 -17.10
N GLU A 278 -14.91 19.09 -17.75
CA GLU A 278 -13.56 19.66 -17.87
C GLU A 278 -13.08 20.14 -16.49
N MET A 279 -13.90 20.86 -15.76
CA MET A 279 -13.61 21.29 -14.39
C MET A 279 -13.36 20.11 -13.46
N LEU A 280 -14.15 19.03 -13.52
CA LEU A 280 -13.92 17.83 -12.73
C LEU A 280 -12.56 17.17 -13.04
N ASN A 281 -12.18 17.09 -14.33
CA ASN A 281 -10.92 16.51 -14.74
C ASN A 281 -9.73 17.39 -14.33
N ASP A 282 -9.84 18.68 -14.41
CA ASP A 282 -8.82 19.64 -13.94
C ASP A 282 -8.63 19.55 -12.43
N ARG A 283 -9.73 19.42 -11.70
CA ARG A 283 -9.68 19.19 -10.25
C ARG A 283 -9.01 17.86 -9.91
N LEU A 284 -9.35 16.79 -10.61
CA LEU A 284 -8.70 15.49 -10.45
C LEU A 284 -7.21 15.56 -10.78
N ALA A 285 -6.83 16.21 -11.88
CA ALA A 285 -5.43 16.40 -12.27
C ALA A 285 -4.65 17.16 -11.21
N THR A 286 -5.24 18.21 -10.63
CA THR A 286 -4.67 18.97 -9.52
C THR A 286 -4.46 18.10 -8.28
N ILE A 287 -5.47 17.35 -7.86
CA ILE A 287 -5.35 16.40 -6.74
C ILE A 287 -4.22 15.42 -6.99
N ARG A 288 -4.15 14.81 -8.16
CA ARG A 288 -3.09 13.85 -8.52
C ARG A 288 -1.70 14.46 -8.43
N ARG A 289 -1.53 15.67 -8.95
CA ARG A 289 -0.26 16.38 -8.94
C ARG A 289 0.17 16.77 -7.53
N GLU A 290 -0.70 17.43 -6.78
CA GLU A 290 -0.39 17.98 -5.46
C GLU A 290 -0.26 16.88 -4.38
N THR A 291 -0.93 15.75 -4.56
CA THR A 291 -0.87 14.62 -3.62
C THR A 291 0.05 13.48 -4.09
N HIS A 292 0.66 13.62 -5.26
CA HIS A 292 1.50 12.56 -5.86
C HIS A 292 0.79 11.20 -5.93
N ASP A 293 -0.52 11.17 -6.15
CA ASP A 293 -1.38 9.97 -6.17
C ASP A 293 -1.48 9.21 -4.82
N VAL A 294 -0.97 9.74 -3.71
CA VAL A 294 -0.94 9.05 -2.40
C VAL A 294 -2.33 8.63 -1.93
N PHE A 295 -3.35 9.41 -2.25
CA PHE A 295 -4.74 9.14 -1.84
C PHE A 295 -5.56 8.37 -2.88
N LEU A 296 -5.02 8.07 -4.05
CA LEU A 296 -5.65 7.15 -4.97
C LEU A 296 -5.36 5.71 -4.55
N THR A 297 -6.33 4.82 -4.75
CA THR A 297 -6.13 3.41 -4.41
C THR A 297 -5.05 2.80 -5.30
N ALA A 298 -4.01 2.26 -4.70
CA ALA A 298 -3.01 1.50 -5.42
C ALA A 298 -3.65 0.30 -6.14
N PHE A 299 -3.33 0.11 -7.40
CA PHE A 299 -3.86 -0.97 -8.23
C PHE A 299 -2.70 -1.77 -8.82
N LYS A 300 -2.92 -3.07 -9.01
CA LYS A 300 -1.89 -3.96 -9.55
C LYS A 300 -1.46 -3.57 -10.96
N GLY A 301 -0.19 -3.78 -11.25
CA GLY A 301 0.42 -3.50 -12.54
C GLY A 301 1.07 -2.12 -12.60
N ILE A 302 2.05 -2.00 -13.47
CA ILE A 302 2.85 -0.80 -13.70
C ILE A 302 2.49 -0.24 -15.08
N ARG A 303 2.38 1.09 -15.17
CA ARG A 303 2.21 1.82 -16.42
C ARG A 303 3.56 1.91 -17.16
N ARG A 304 3.53 2.23 -18.44
CA ARG A 304 4.76 2.41 -19.25
C ARG A 304 5.66 3.55 -18.73
N ASP A 305 5.07 4.52 -18.01
CA ASP A 305 5.82 5.62 -17.36
C ASP A 305 6.49 5.20 -16.03
N GLY A 306 6.47 3.92 -15.67
CA GLY A 306 7.12 3.38 -14.49
C GLY A 306 6.34 3.52 -13.18
N HIS A 307 5.18 4.14 -13.19
CA HIS A 307 4.35 4.29 -11.98
C HIS A 307 3.32 3.16 -11.85
N TYR A 308 2.97 2.82 -10.62
CA TYR A 308 1.84 1.93 -10.39
C TYR A 308 0.54 2.53 -10.92
N ARG A 309 -0.31 1.66 -11.47
CA ARG A 309 -1.68 2.02 -11.81
C ARG A 309 -2.43 2.44 -10.56
N ARG A 310 -3.32 3.40 -10.70
CA ARG A 310 -4.17 3.92 -9.62
C ARG A 310 -5.64 3.69 -9.94
N ARG A 311 -6.44 3.70 -8.90
CA ARG A 311 -7.89 3.71 -9.00
C ARG A 311 -8.44 4.84 -8.15
N LEU A 312 -9.31 5.63 -8.75
CA LEU A 312 -10.14 6.59 -8.04
C LEU A 312 -11.29 5.83 -7.37
N ASP A 313 -11.37 5.84 -6.05
CA ASP A 313 -12.48 5.20 -5.36
C ASP A 313 -13.73 6.10 -5.30
N TRP A 314 -14.84 5.50 -4.95
CA TRP A 314 -16.12 6.22 -4.95
C TRP A 314 -16.18 7.35 -3.92
N ALA A 315 -15.49 7.22 -2.78
CA ALA A 315 -15.48 8.26 -1.76
C ALA A 315 -14.81 9.52 -2.29
N LEU A 316 -13.62 9.38 -2.90
CA LEU A 316 -12.92 10.51 -3.50
C LEU A 316 -13.62 11.01 -4.76
N SER A 317 -14.17 10.11 -5.60
CA SER A 317 -14.96 10.52 -6.76
C SER A 317 -16.17 11.34 -6.36
N ARG A 318 -16.91 10.92 -5.32
CA ARG A 318 -18.04 11.65 -4.75
C ARG A 318 -17.60 13.03 -4.27
N ALA A 319 -16.52 13.10 -3.52
CA ALA A 319 -16.04 14.38 -2.98
C ALA A 319 -15.63 15.38 -4.09
N ILE A 320 -15.05 14.89 -5.19
CA ILE A 320 -14.71 15.73 -6.35
C ILE A 320 -15.99 16.26 -7.02
N VAL A 321 -16.97 15.39 -7.27
CA VAL A 321 -18.26 15.78 -7.91
C VAL A 321 -19.09 16.68 -7.01
N ASP A 322 -19.00 16.53 -5.70
CA ASP A 322 -19.75 17.29 -4.72
C ASP A 322 -19.17 18.70 -4.46
N GLU A 323 -17.88 18.91 -4.80
CA GLU A 323 -17.19 20.21 -4.69
C GLU A 323 -17.55 21.14 -5.84
N GLU A 324 -18.05 20.61 -6.97
CA GLU A 324 -18.56 21.38 -8.09
C GLU A 324 -19.87 22.10 -7.71
#